data_fe570041621d034e5f74f79df5dbf4db
#
_entry.id   fe570041621d034e5f74f79df5dbf4db
#
_cell.length_a   1.000
_cell.length_b   1.000
_cell.length_c   1.000
_cell.angle_alpha   90.00
_cell.angle_beta   90.00
_cell.angle_gamma   90.00
#
_symmetry.space_group_name_H-M   'P 1'
#
loop_
_entity.id
_entity.type
_entity.pdbx_description
1 polymer ?
#
loop_
_entity_poly.entity_id
_entity_poly.type
_entity_poly.pdbx_seq_one_letter_code
_entity_poly.pdbx_strand_id
1 'polypeptide(L)'
;MNFEKNREVMIENQLRPNKITNIDILQVFNIISKERFISEDKLNICYSDQDIQVKDKRGYLKNLHLAQILHFSEIKNTEKVLHVGGLTGYLSVLIAKLCNKIYVTDNDQDCVEAIIKNFKDNDVTNGQVFKESLSEGLMSQEPYDLVIIDCPQYNFNLNLLNQINVGGRIIYIEKINEELSKAYKMIKYKNNYSKDFLFDVFSSFYLTKKKEGFTF
;
A
#
# COMPACT_ATOMS: atom_id res chain seq x y z
N MET A 1 8.42 -25.85 3.58
CA MET A 1 8.27 -24.70 4.50
C MET A 1 6.81 -24.63 4.95
N ASN A 2 6.52 -24.40 6.22
CA ASN A 2 5.14 -24.26 6.70
C ASN A 2 4.78 -22.77 6.74
N PHE A 3 4.21 -22.27 5.65
CA PHE A 3 3.86 -20.84 5.50
C PHE A 3 2.75 -20.39 6.44
N GLU A 4 1.77 -21.24 6.72
CA GLU A 4 0.69 -20.95 7.66
C GLU A 4 1.24 -20.65 9.06
N LYS A 5 2.10 -21.53 9.59
CA LYS A 5 2.76 -21.31 10.88
C LYS A 5 3.65 -20.08 10.88
N ASN A 6 4.39 -19.81 9.78
CA ASN A 6 5.23 -18.63 9.68
C ASN A 6 4.39 -17.34 9.69
N ARG A 7 3.21 -17.37 9.11
CA ARG A 7 2.25 -16.26 9.09
C ARG A 7 1.69 -15.98 10.47
N GLU A 8 1.31 -17.02 11.21
CA GLU A 8 0.90 -16.90 12.62
C GLU A 8 2.01 -16.31 13.48
N VAL A 9 3.24 -16.84 13.36
CA VAL A 9 4.41 -16.34 14.09
C VAL A 9 4.70 -14.88 13.76
N MET A 10 4.57 -14.46 12.49
CA MET A 10 4.71 -13.06 12.07
C MET A 10 3.67 -12.17 12.76
N ILE A 11 2.39 -12.60 12.80
CA ILE A 11 1.32 -11.86 13.47
C ILE A 11 1.63 -11.71 14.96
N GLU A 12 1.95 -12.79 15.65
CA GLU A 12 2.16 -12.78 17.11
C GLU A 12 3.45 -12.05 17.51
N ASN A 13 4.53 -12.16 16.72
CA ASN A 13 5.84 -11.65 17.11
C ASN A 13 6.22 -10.31 16.44
N GLN A 14 5.58 -9.94 15.32
CA GLN A 14 5.88 -8.68 14.63
C GLN A 14 4.73 -7.68 14.71
N LEU A 15 3.46 -8.10 14.52
CA LEU A 15 2.35 -7.17 14.47
C LEU A 15 1.81 -6.79 15.86
N ARG A 16 1.43 -7.78 16.67
CA ARG A 16 0.83 -7.53 18.00
C ARG A 16 1.74 -6.74 18.95
N PRO A 17 3.05 -7.04 19.08
CA PRO A 17 3.94 -6.26 19.96
C PRO A 17 4.10 -4.81 19.52
N ASN A 18 3.90 -4.53 18.24
CA ASN A 18 3.93 -3.20 17.65
C ASN A 18 2.54 -2.52 17.60
N LYS A 19 1.62 -2.92 18.51
CA LYS A 19 0.30 -2.30 18.72
C LYS A 19 -0.67 -2.43 17.53
N ILE A 20 -0.46 -3.37 16.63
CA ILE A 20 -1.48 -3.74 15.66
C ILE A 20 -2.45 -4.69 16.36
N THR A 21 -3.56 -4.13 16.86
CA THR A 21 -4.56 -4.85 17.66
C THR A 21 -5.93 -4.96 16.98
N ASN A 22 -6.13 -4.27 15.86
CA ASN A 22 -7.37 -4.36 15.09
C ASN A 22 -7.54 -5.79 14.55
N ILE A 23 -8.65 -6.42 14.94
CA ILE A 23 -8.92 -7.83 14.63
C ILE A 23 -9.07 -8.07 13.13
N ASP A 24 -9.73 -7.15 12.40
CA ASP A 24 -9.94 -7.29 10.96
C ASP A 24 -8.60 -7.22 10.21
N ILE A 25 -7.69 -6.32 10.62
CA ILE A 25 -6.34 -6.24 10.05
C ILE A 25 -5.56 -7.54 10.32
N LEU A 26 -5.54 -8.02 11.56
CA LEU A 26 -4.85 -9.28 11.89
C LEU A 26 -5.44 -10.46 11.13
N GLN A 27 -6.76 -10.48 10.95
CA GLN A 27 -7.45 -11.55 10.23
C GLN A 27 -7.07 -11.56 8.74
N VAL A 28 -7.06 -10.40 8.05
CA VAL A 28 -6.67 -10.36 6.63
C VAL A 28 -5.21 -10.77 6.44
N PHE A 29 -4.30 -10.40 7.35
CA PHE A 29 -2.91 -10.89 7.33
C PHE A 29 -2.83 -12.40 7.57
N ASN A 30 -3.75 -12.98 8.33
CA ASN A 30 -3.77 -14.42 8.61
C ASN A 30 -4.31 -15.24 7.43
N ILE A 31 -5.34 -14.77 6.74
CA ILE A 31 -6.02 -15.53 5.68
C ILE A 31 -5.34 -15.36 4.31
N ILE A 32 -4.71 -14.22 4.03
CA ILE A 32 -4.11 -13.95 2.72
C ILE A 32 -2.66 -14.41 2.69
N SER A 33 -2.37 -15.38 1.85
CA SER A 33 -1.08 -16.04 1.69
C SER A 33 -0.10 -15.18 0.87
N LYS A 34 0.75 -14.37 1.53
CA LYS A 34 1.73 -13.48 0.87
C LYS A 34 2.67 -14.22 -0.07
N GLU A 35 3.01 -15.48 0.24
CA GLU A 35 3.85 -16.34 -0.57
C GLU A 35 3.33 -16.56 -2.01
N ARG A 36 2.05 -16.32 -2.26
CA ARG A 36 1.45 -16.42 -3.60
C ARG A 36 1.65 -15.18 -4.48
N PHE A 37 2.15 -14.09 -3.89
CA PHE A 37 2.32 -12.79 -4.55
C PHE A 37 3.78 -12.46 -4.87
N ILE A 38 4.70 -13.32 -4.49
CA ILE A 38 6.15 -13.13 -4.65
C ILE A 38 6.77 -14.30 -5.41
N SER A 39 7.97 -14.07 -5.96
CA SER A 39 8.71 -15.10 -6.69
C SER A 39 9.28 -16.17 -5.75
N GLU A 40 9.52 -17.37 -6.28
CA GLU A 40 9.97 -18.54 -5.52
C GLU A 40 11.28 -18.30 -4.77
N ASP A 41 12.22 -17.54 -5.32
CA ASP A 41 13.50 -17.21 -4.71
C ASP A 41 13.38 -16.32 -3.46
N LYS A 42 12.22 -15.69 -3.23
CA LYS A 42 11.92 -14.83 -2.07
C LYS A 42 11.05 -15.50 -1.00
N LEU A 43 10.60 -16.74 -1.22
CA LEU A 43 9.69 -17.42 -0.30
C LEU A 43 10.25 -17.58 1.12
N ASN A 44 11.56 -17.73 1.26
CA ASN A 44 12.24 -17.88 2.55
C ASN A 44 12.17 -16.63 3.44
N ILE A 45 12.01 -15.44 2.85
CA ILE A 45 11.94 -14.16 3.57
C ILE A 45 10.51 -13.59 3.64
N CYS A 46 9.51 -14.30 3.11
CA CYS A 46 8.13 -13.82 2.95
C CYS A 46 7.53 -13.23 4.24
N TYR A 47 7.80 -13.86 5.38
CA TYR A 47 7.28 -13.49 6.70
C TYR A 47 8.37 -12.99 7.66
N SER A 48 9.58 -12.72 7.16
CA SER A 48 10.64 -12.06 7.94
C SER A 48 10.39 -10.55 8.07
N ASP A 49 11.12 -9.89 8.98
CA ASP A 49 11.07 -8.43 9.17
C ASP A 49 11.97 -7.71 8.14
N GLN A 50 11.74 -7.99 6.85
CA GLN A 50 12.51 -7.45 5.72
C GLN A 50 11.61 -6.99 4.59
N ASP A 51 12.08 -6.00 3.83
CA ASP A 51 11.48 -5.60 2.58
C ASP A 51 11.73 -6.68 1.50
N ILE A 52 10.79 -6.86 0.59
CA ILE A 52 10.87 -7.84 -0.49
C ILE A 52 10.84 -7.12 -1.83
N GLN A 53 11.96 -7.10 -2.53
CA GLN A 53 12.03 -6.54 -3.87
C GLN A 53 11.19 -7.39 -4.84
N VAL A 54 10.33 -6.73 -5.62
CA VAL A 54 9.44 -7.37 -6.60
C VAL A 54 9.85 -6.98 -8.02
N LYS A 55 9.99 -5.67 -8.29
CA LYS A 55 10.34 -5.18 -9.63
C LYS A 55 11.16 -3.89 -9.55
N ASP A 56 12.30 -3.84 -10.20
CA ASP A 56 13.21 -2.68 -10.24
C ASP A 56 13.55 -2.12 -8.85
N LYS A 57 13.11 -0.89 -8.58
CA LYS A 57 13.25 -0.20 -7.28
C LYS A 57 11.96 -0.22 -6.46
N ARG A 58 11.05 -1.13 -6.78
CA ARG A 58 9.77 -1.30 -6.10
C ARG A 58 9.67 -2.68 -5.45
N GLY A 59 9.01 -2.76 -4.33
CA GLY A 59 8.81 -4.00 -3.60
C GLY A 59 7.84 -3.84 -2.46
N TYR A 60 7.55 -4.93 -1.80
CA TYR A 60 6.76 -4.91 -0.57
C TYR A 60 7.62 -4.50 0.61
N LEU A 61 7.18 -3.51 1.32
CA LEU A 61 7.71 -3.19 2.64
C LEU A 61 7.51 -4.39 3.58
N LYS A 62 8.28 -4.46 4.65
CA LYS A 62 8.12 -5.46 5.69
C LYS A 62 6.67 -5.50 6.22
N ASN A 63 6.25 -6.67 6.68
CA ASN A 63 4.85 -6.91 7.07
C ASN A 63 4.35 -5.91 8.13
N LEU A 64 5.22 -5.51 9.06
CA LEU A 64 4.89 -4.50 10.07
C LEU A 64 4.49 -3.15 9.43
N HIS A 65 5.25 -2.66 8.45
CA HIS A 65 4.94 -1.38 7.80
C HIS A 65 3.63 -1.45 6.99
N LEU A 66 3.37 -2.57 6.30
CA LEU A 66 2.09 -2.77 5.61
C LEU A 66 0.92 -2.79 6.61
N ALA A 67 1.10 -3.43 7.77
CA ALA A 67 0.08 -3.45 8.82
C ALA A 67 -0.13 -2.07 9.45
N GLN A 68 0.94 -1.28 9.65
CA GLN A 68 0.86 0.11 10.12
C GLN A 68 0.12 1.01 9.12
N ILE A 69 0.38 0.85 7.82
CA ILE A 69 -0.37 1.57 6.77
C ILE A 69 -1.88 1.28 6.91
N LEU A 70 -2.28 0.01 7.00
CA LEU A 70 -3.69 -0.36 7.17
C LEU A 70 -4.26 0.16 8.50
N HIS A 71 -3.49 0.07 9.58
CA HIS A 71 -3.91 0.54 10.91
C HIS A 71 -4.20 2.04 10.91
N PHE A 72 -3.26 2.87 10.42
CA PHE A 72 -3.44 4.32 10.36
C PHE A 72 -4.40 4.78 9.26
N SER A 73 -4.68 3.91 8.29
CA SER A 73 -5.70 4.15 7.26
C SER A 73 -7.11 4.16 7.83
N GLU A 74 -7.38 3.44 8.92
CA GLU A 74 -8.70 3.37 9.56
C GLU A 74 -9.81 3.04 8.54
N ILE A 75 -9.54 2.05 7.67
CA ILE A 75 -10.44 1.67 6.56
C ILE A 75 -11.79 1.21 7.11
N LYS A 76 -12.86 1.69 6.48
CA LYS A 76 -14.24 1.27 6.78
C LYS A 76 -14.79 0.43 5.63
N ASN A 77 -15.62 -0.54 5.96
CA ASN A 77 -16.25 -1.43 4.98
C ASN A 77 -17.26 -0.74 4.05
N THR A 78 -17.55 0.55 4.26
CA THR A 78 -18.39 1.40 3.41
C THR A 78 -17.60 2.24 2.42
N GLU A 79 -16.26 2.28 2.52
CA GLU A 79 -15.41 3.22 1.82
C GLU A 79 -14.99 2.75 0.43
N LYS A 80 -14.76 3.75 -0.41
CA LYS A 80 -14.18 3.66 -1.73
C LYS A 80 -12.70 4.04 -1.67
N VAL A 81 -11.84 3.09 -1.98
CA VAL A 81 -10.38 3.23 -1.81
C VAL A 81 -9.68 3.22 -3.16
N LEU A 82 -8.67 4.07 -3.33
CA LEU A 82 -7.69 4.02 -4.41
C LEU A 82 -6.35 3.54 -3.84
N HIS A 83 -5.76 2.51 -4.43
CA HIS A 83 -4.40 2.06 -4.15
C HIS A 83 -3.51 2.31 -5.38
N VAL A 84 -2.48 3.14 -5.22
CA VAL A 84 -1.56 3.52 -6.30
C VAL A 84 -0.27 2.72 -6.19
N GLY A 85 0.10 2.02 -7.26
CA GLY A 85 1.33 1.24 -7.33
C GLY A 85 1.19 -0.18 -6.76
N GLY A 86 0.16 -0.91 -7.19
CA GLY A 86 -0.26 -2.18 -6.60
C GLY A 86 0.72 -3.35 -6.71
N LEU A 87 1.81 -3.26 -7.51
CA LEU A 87 2.77 -4.35 -7.77
C LEU A 87 2.09 -5.65 -8.23
N THR A 88 2.19 -6.72 -7.43
CA THR A 88 1.50 -7.99 -7.68
C THR A 88 0.19 -8.13 -6.90
N GLY A 89 -0.24 -7.06 -6.17
CA GLY A 89 -1.57 -6.96 -5.58
C GLY A 89 -1.72 -7.46 -4.14
N TYR A 90 -0.65 -7.81 -3.42
CA TYR A 90 -0.80 -8.31 -2.05
C TYR A 90 -1.53 -7.31 -1.13
N LEU A 91 -1.02 -6.07 -1.00
CA LEU A 91 -1.68 -5.06 -0.18
C LEU A 91 -3.07 -4.71 -0.73
N SER A 92 -3.23 -4.71 -2.07
CA SER A 92 -4.54 -4.47 -2.71
C SER A 92 -5.60 -5.49 -2.30
N VAL A 93 -5.22 -6.78 -2.19
CA VAL A 93 -6.13 -7.84 -1.72
C VAL A 93 -6.48 -7.65 -0.25
N LEU A 94 -5.52 -7.29 0.61
CA LEU A 94 -5.79 -6.97 2.02
C LEU A 94 -6.79 -5.81 2.14
N ILE A 95 -6.59 -4.73 1.39
CA ILE A 95 -7.49 -3.57 1.35
C ILE A 95 -8.89 -3.96 0.85
N ALA A 96 -8.96 -4.78 -0.21
CA ALA A 96 -10.23 -5.23 -0.78
C ALA A 96 -11.13 -5.96 0.23
N LYS A 97 -10.54 -6.70 1.17
CA LYS A 97 -11.27 -7.39 2.24
C LYS A 97 -11.75 -6.46 3.36
N LEU A 98 -11.27 -5.21 3.40
CA LEU A 98 -11.57 -4.23 4.46
C LEU A 98 -12.49 -3.08 3.99
N CYS A 99 -12.66 -2.88 2.67
CA CYS A 99 -13.41 -1.76 2.11
C CYS A 99 -14.62 -2.20 1.27
N ASN A 100 -15.49 -1.24 0.93
CA ASN A 100 -16.61 -1.49 0.02
C ASN A 100 -16.14 -1.69 -1.42
N LYS A 101 -15.24 -0.80 -1.90
CA LYS A 101 -14.75 -0.84 -3.28
C LYS A 101 -13.30 -0.38 -3.35
N ILE A 102 -12.49 -1.12 -4.10
CA ILE A 102 -11.10 -0.77 -4.35
C ILE A 102 -10.83 -0.55 -5.84
N TYR A 103 -10.09 0.51 -6.12
CA TYR A 103 -9.46 0.75 -7.41
C TYR A 103 -7.95 0.65 -7.24
N VAL A 104 -7.28 -0.04 -8.15
CA VAL A 104 -5.83 -0.20 -8.09
C VAL A 104 -5.23 0.30 -9.39
N THR A 105 -4.18 1.10 -9.30
CA THR A 105 -3.43 1.54 -10.47
C THR A 105 -2.00 1.03 -10.43
N ASP A 106 -1.47 0.67 -11.58
CA ASP A 106 -0.05 0.45 -11.81
C ASP A 106 0.32 0.89 -13.23
N ASN A 107 1.54 1.38 -13.45
CA ASN A 107 2.00 1.78 -14.77
C ASN A 107 2.64 0.64 -15.58
N ASP A 108 2.93 -0.48 -14.94
CA ASP A 108 3.53 -1.66 -15.51
C ASP A 108 2.45 -2.69 -15.90
N GLN A 109 2.48 -3.17 -17.13
CA GLN A 109 1.48 -4.10 -17.65
C GLN A 109 1.54 -5.46 -16.94
N ASP A 110 2.72 -5.97 -16.62
CA ASP A 110 2.88 -7.26 -15.92
C ASP A 110 2.32 -7.16 -14.51
N CYS A 111 2.51 -6.01 -13.85
CA CYS A 111 1.91 -5.74 -12.53
C CYS A 111 0.38 -5.70 -12.62
N VAL A 112 -0.19 -5.01 -13.61
CA VAL A 112 -1.65 -4.97 -13.82
C VAL A 112 -2.21 -6.38 -14.01
N GLU A 113 -1.60 -7.20 -14.84
CA GLU A 113 -2.02 -8.58 -15.09
C GLU A 113 -1.89 -9.45 -13.83
N ALA A 114 -0.79 -9.28 -13.08
CA ALA A 114 -0.58 -9.98 -11.83
C ALA A 114 -1.65 -9.63 -10.78
N ILE A 115 -2.01 -8.34 -10.66
CA ILE A 115 -3.08 -7.89 -9.74
C ILE A 115 -4.42 -8.51 -10.14
N ILE A 116 -4.78 -8.48 -11.43
CA ILE A 116 -6.04 -9.05 -11.94
C ILE A 116 -6.10 -10.55 -11.62
N LYS A 117 -5.00 -11.29 -11.90
CA LYS A 117 -4.90 -12.71 -11.58
C LYS A 117 -5.07 -12.96 -10.07
N ASN A 118 -4.35 -12.21 -9.24
CA ASN A 118 -4.38 -12.38 -7.79
C ASN A 118 -5.72 -11.94 -7.17
N PHE A 119 -6.43 -10.99 -7.76
CA PHE A 119 -7.81 -10.67 -7.38
C PHE A 119 -8.74 -11.86 -7.60
N LYS A 120 -8.64 -12.51 -8.77
CA LYS A 120 -9.41 -13.71 -9.08
C LYS A 120 -9.07 -14.86 -8.11
N ASP A 121 -7.79 -15.10 -7.87
CA ASP A 121 -7.30 -16.20 -7.03
C ASP A 121 -7.65 -16.03 -5.53
N ASN A 122 -8.04 -14.81 -5.12
CA ASN A 122 -8.44 -14.48 -3.74
C ASN A 122 -9.90 -14.03 -3.63
N ASP A 123 -10.75 -14.32 -4.62
CA ASP A 123 -12.18 -13.99 -4.64
C ASP A 123 -12.46 -12.49 -4.33
N VAL A 124 -11.68 -11.61 -4.94
CA VAL A 124 -11.91 -10.16 -4.88
C VAL A 124 -12.90 -9.77 -5.98
N THR A 125 -14.14 -9.48 -5.59
CA THR A 125 -15.24 -9.10 -6.50
C THR A 125 -15.53 -7.60 -6.50
N ASN A 126 -15.01 -6.87 -5.51
CA ASN A 126 -15.21 -5.43 -5.31
C ASN A 126 -14.05 -4.58 -5.83
N GLY A 127 -13.11 -5.15 -6.59
CA GLY A 127 -11.91 -4.49 -7.10
C GLY A 127 -11.90 -4.27 -8.60
N GLN A 128 -11.27 -3.18 -9.04
CA GLN A 128 -10.96 -2.89 -10.44
C GLN A 128 -9.51 -2.42 -10.57
N VAL A 129 -8.85 -2.82 -11.65
CA VAL A 129 -7.42 -2.55 -11.91
C VAL A 129 -7.27 -1.74 -13.19
N PHE A 130 -6.41 -0.72 -13.15
CA PHE A 130 -6.17 0.19 -14.26
C PHE A 130 -4.68 0.36 -14.51
N LYS A 131 -4.30 0.47 -15.78
CA LYS A 131 -2.95 0.86 -16.17
C LYS A 131 -2.88 2.38 -16.23
N GLU A 132 -2.27 2.99 -15.22
CA GLU A 132 -2.21 4.45 -15.09
C GLU A 132 -0.87 4.91 -14.52
N SER A 133 -0.60 6.21 -14.62
CA SER A 133 0.57 6.82 -14.01
C SER A 133 0.58 6.66 -12.48
N LEU A 134 1.77 6.38 -11.94
CA LEU A 134 1.98 6.23 -10.48
C LEU A 134 1.90 7.57 -9.71
N SER A 135 1.77 8.71 -10.39
CA SER A 135 1.74 10.04 -9.76
C SER A 135 0.39 10.74 -9.89
N GLU A 136 -0.48 10.31 -10.83
CA GLU A 136 -1.70 11.06 -11.17
C GLU A 136 -2.97 10.53 -10.49
N GLY A 137 -2.91 9.36 -9.87
CA GLY A 137 -4.08 8.70 -9.31
C GLY A 137 -5.00 8.13 -10.39
N LEU A 138 -6.33 8.20 -10.19
CA LEU A 138 -7.32 7.72 -11.14
C LEU A 138 -8.54 8.64 -11.16
N MET A 139 -8.48 9.71 -11.97
CA MET A 139 -9.54 10.72 -12.05
C MET A 139 -10.87 10.18 -12.56
N SER A 140 -10.85 9.15 -13.44
CA SER A 140 -12.08 8.59 -14.02
C SER A 140 -13.02 7.94 -13.02
N GLN A 141 -12.53 7.68 -11.80
CA GLN A 141 -13.27 6.99 -10.75
C GLN A 141 -13.34 7.79 -9.43
N GLU A 142 -12.95 9.06 -9.43
CA GLU A 142 -13.09 9.94 -8.26
C GLU A 142 -14.55 10.27 -7.92
N PRO A 143 -14.88 10.75 -6.71
CA PRO A 143 -13.98 10.92 -5.58
C PRO A 143 -13.78 9.62 -4.76
N TYR A 144 -12.70 9.60 -3.95
CA TYR A 144 -12.36 8.52 -3.03
C TYR A 144 -12.50 8.96 -1.57
N ASP A 145 -12.72 8.00 -0.67
CA ASP A 145 -12.67 8.23 0.77
C ASP A 145 -11.26 8.07 1.32
N LEU A 146 -10.46 7.23 0.65
CA LEU A 146 -9.08 6.94 1.02
C LEU A 146 -8.22 6.70 -0.23
N VAL A 147 -7.02 7.26 -0.23
CA VAL A 147 -5.94 6.91 -1.17
C VAL A 147 -4.77 6.34 -0.38
N ILE A 148 -4.22 5.22 -0.84
CA ILE A 148 -3.02 4.59 -0.26
C ILE A 148 -1.92 4.53 -1.31
N ILE A 149 -0.70 4.96 -0.92
CA ILE A 149 0.52 4.85 -1.71
C ILE A 149 1.59 4.28 -0.79
N ASP A 150 1.79 2.97 -0.84
CA ASP A 150 2.65 2.22 0.07
C ASP A 150 4.12 2.16 -0.34
N CYS A 151 4.45 2.61 -1.56
CA CYS A 151 5.83 2.72 -2.01
C CYS A 151 6.36 4.15 -1.78
N PRO A 152 7.57 4.31 -1.19
CA PRO A 152 8.17 5.62 -1.00
C PRO A 152 8.29 6.44 -2.28
N GLN A 153 8.00 7.74 -2.23
CA GLN A 153 8.09 8.64 -3.38
C GLN A 153 8.78 9.96 -3.02
N TYR A 154 9.65 10.45 -3.91
CA TYR A 154 10.38 11.72 -3.70
C TYR A 154 9.50 12.97 -3.80
N ASN A 155 8.45 12.91 -4.63
CA ASN A 155 7.59 14.06 -4.89
C ASN A 155 6.14 13.61 -4.78
N PHE A 156 5.48 14.03 -3.71
CA PHE A 156 4.04 13.78 -3.55
C PHE A 156 3.26 14.76 -4.44
N ASN A 157 2.33 14.23 -5.24
CA ASN A 157 1.45 15.05 -6.07
C ASN A 157 0.24 15.54 -5.27
N LEU A 158 0.25 16.81 -4.87
CA LEU A 158 -0.86 17.42 -4.12
C LEU A 158 -2.19 17.42 -4.89
N ASN A 159 -2.19 17.27 -6.22
CA ASN A 159 -3.42 17.16 -7.00
C ASN A 159 -4.27 15.93 -6.62
N LEU A 160 -3.67 14.92 -6.00
CA LEU A 160 -4.41 13.77 -5.45
C LEU A 160 -5.44 14.18 -4.38
N LEU A 161 -5.22 15.31 -3.68
CA LEU A 161 -6.21 15.85 -2.75
C LEU A 161 -7.52 16.28 -3.46
N ASN A 162 -7.47 16.59 -4.76
CA ASN A 162 -8.68 16.93 -5.53
C ASN A 162 -9.53 15.68 -5.77
N GLN A 163 -8.93 14.48 -5.79
CA GLN A 163 -9.60 13.22 -6.05
C GLN A 163 -10.23 12.57 -4.81
N ILE A 164 -10.09 13.17 -3.61
CA ILE A 164 -10.73 12.66 -2.40
C ILE A 164 -11.87 13.55 -1.91
N ASN A 165 -12.81 12.95 -1.23
CA ASN A 165 -13.91 13.63 -0.55
C ASN A 165 -13.40 14.61 0.52
N VAL A 166 -14.19 15.61 0.89
CA VAL A 166 -13.98 16.36 2.14
C VAL A 166 -14.15 15.38 3.32
N GLY A 167 -13.18 15.35 4.22
CA GLY A 167 -13.07 14.31 5.27
C GLY A 167 -12.37 13.03 4.80
N GLY A 168 -12.09 12.87 3.51
CA GLY A 168 -11.26 11.81 2.96
C GLY A 168 -9.78 11.99 3.34
N ARG A 169 -9.01 10.93 3.20
CA ARG A 169 -7.60 10.90 3.63
C ARG A 169 -6.68 10.22 2.62
N ILE A 170 -5.42 10.59 2.68
CA ILE A 170 -4.34 9.97 1.89
C ILE A 170 -3.29 9.45 2.87
N ILE A 171 -2.93 8.16 2.74
CA ILE A 171 -1.76 7.58 3.40
C ILE A 171 -0.68 7.42 2.33
N TYR A 172 0.48 8.01 2.57
CA TYR A 172 1.59 7.92 1.64
C TYR A 172 2.93 7.92 2.36
N ILE A 173 3.98 7.51 1.65
CA ILE A 173 5.34 7.48 2.16
C ILE A 173 6.18 8.47 1.35
N GLU A 174 6.75 9.45 2.03
CA GLU A 174 7.66 10.44 1.46
C GLU A 174 9.11 9.98 1.62
N LYS A 175 9.84 9.88 0.52
CA LYS A 175 11.26 9.55 0.50
C LYS A 175 12.08 10.78 0.87
N ILE A 176 12.82 10.71 1.98
CA ILE A 176 13.65 11.82 2.48
C ILE A 176 15.06 11.74 1.89
N ASN A 177 15.65 10.55 1.92
CA ASN A 177 16.95 10.25 1.32
C ASN A 177 16.98 8.77 0.85
N GLU A 178 18.15 8.24 0.51
CA GLU A 178 18.27 6.89 -0.04
C GLU A 178 17.79 5.78 0.91
N GLU A 179 17.89 5.98 2.21
CA GLU A 179 17.56 4.99 3.24
C GLU A 179 16.28 5.33 4.00
N LEU A 180 16.09 6.62 4.33
CA LEU A 180 15.00 7.07 5.18
C LEU A 180 13.83 7.58 4.35
N SER A 181 12.65 7.12 4.70
CA SER A 181 11.35 7.63 4.28
C SER A 181 10.45 7.84 5.49
N LYS A 182 9.39 8.62 5.33
CA LYS A 182 8.42 8.91 6.39
C LYS A 182 7.01 8.68 5.89
N ALA A 183 6.23 7.94 6.65
CA ALA A 183 4.81 7.75 6.38
C ALA A 183 4.01 8.93 6.95
N TYR A 184 3.05 9.40 6.18
CA TYR A 184 2.16 10.51 6.53
C TYR A 184 0.70 10.17 6.25
N LYS A 185 -0.18 10.76 7.06
CA LYS A 185 -1.62 10.84 6.82
C LYS A 185 -1.99 12.28 6.49
N MET A 186 -2.63 12.50 5.37
CA MET A 186 -3.24 13.79 5.03
C MET A 186 -4.76 13.64 5.10
N ILE A 187 -5.45 14.62 5.68
CA ILE A 187 -6.91 14.68 5.74
C ILE A 187 -7.36 15.95 5.03
N LYS A 188 -8.28 15.82 4.06
CA LYS A 188 -8.84 16.96 3.34
C LYS A 188 -9.98 17.59 4.12
N TYR A 189 -9.90 18.88 4.33
CA TYR A 189 -10.99 19.72 4.81
C TYR A 189 -11.55 20.58 3.68
N LYS A 190 -12.61 21.33 3.94
CA LYS A 190 -13.27 22.15 2.92
C LYS A 190 -12.35 23.14 2.23
N ASN A 191 -11.44 23.79 2.98
CA ASN A 191 -10.57 24.87 2.48
C ASN A 191 -9.07 24.58 2.69
N ASN A 192 -8.70 23.50 3.37
CA ASN A 192 -7.32 23.15 3.70
C ASN A 192 -7.16 21.64 3.88
N TYR A 193 -5.98 21.21 4.31
CA TYR A 193 -5.67 19.85 4.70
C TYR A 193 -4.73 19.82 5.92
N SER A 194 -4.75 18.74 6.70
CA SER A 194 -3.70 18.41 7.66
C SER A 194 -2.68 17.46 7.03
N LYS A 195 -1.47 17.44 7.60
CA LYS A 195 -0.43 16.46 7.31
C LYS A 195 0.18 16.00 8.62
N ASP A 196 -0.07 14.76 8.99
CA ASP A 196 0.36 14.18 10.25
C ASP A 196 1.41 13.10 9.98
N PHE A 197 2.55 13.17 10.69
CA PHE A 197 3.57 12.13 10.67
C PHE A 197 3.06 10.87 11.37
N LEU A 198 3.34 9.69 10.81
CA LEU A 198 2.91 8.42 11.36
C LEU A 198 4.08 7.60 11.91
N PHE A 199 5.02 7.24 11.05
CA PHE A 199 6.20 6.43 11.40
C PHE A 199 7.31 6.56 10.35
N ASP A 200 8.54 6.22 10.77
CA ASP A 200 9.70 6.14 9.88
C ASP A 200 9.71 4.81 9.11
N VAL A 201 10.14 4.87 7.85
CA VAL A 201 10.27 3.72 6.95
C VAL A 201 11.70 3.68 6.43
N PHE A 202 12.44 2.64 6.79
CA PHE A 202 13.79 2.41 6.29
C PHE A 202 13.73 1.45 5.10
N SER A 203 13.78 2.02 3.90
CA SER A 203 13.65 1.26 2.65
C SER A 203 14.43 1.92 1.52
N SER A 204 15.05 1.12 0.68
CA SER A 204 15.70 1.58 -0.56
C SER A 204 14.72 1.76 -1.72
N PHE A 205 13.45 1.37 -1.56
CA PHE A 205 12.45 1.45 -2.61
C PHE A 205 12.01 2.89 -2.90
N TYR A 206 11.58 3.11 -4.14
CA TYR A 206 10.91 4.34 -4.54
C TYR A 206 9.99 4.12 -5.74
N LEU A 207 8.87 4.84 -5.74
CA LEU A 207 7.86 4.78 -6.79
C LEU A 207 8.25 5.59 -8.03
N THR A 208 8.80 6.80 -7.80
CA THR A 208 9.20 7.74 -8.84
C THR A 208 10.62 8.23 -8.58
N LYS A 209 11.41 8.44 -9.64
CA LYS A 209 12.76 9.00 -9.52
C LYS A 209 12.71 10.43 -8.97
N LYS A 210 13.75 10.82 -8.25
CA LYS A 210 13.96 12.22 -7.86
C LYS A 210 14.02 13.07 -9.13
N LYS A 211 13.21 14.13 -9.22
CA LYS A 211 13.38 15.13 -10.27
C LYS A 211 14.72 15.82 -10.03
N GLU A 212 15.65 15.69 -10.96
CA GLU A 212 16.88 16.48 -10.93
C GLU A 212 16.48 17.95 -11.12
N GLY A 213 16.58 18.75 -10.06
CA GLY A 213 16.45 20.19 -10.17
C GLY A 213 17.69 20.71 -10.89
N PHE A 214 17.49 21.41 -12.00
CA PHE A 214 18.55 22.24 -12.56
C PHE A 214 18.92 23.30 -11.52
N THR A 215 20.06 23.15 -10.88
CA THR A 215 20.68 24.25 -10.12
C THR A 215 21.34 25.17 -11.17
N PHE A 216 20.76 26.34 -11.34
CA PHE A 216 21.42 27.46 -12.08
C PHE A 216 22.44 28.13 -11.17
#